data_9bca8e941476eab0671bd97702b6f084
#
_entry.id   9bca8e941476eab0671bd97702b6f084
#
_cell.length_a   1.000
_cell.length_b   1.000
_cell.length_c   1.000
_cell.angle_alpha   90.00
_cell.angle_beta   90.00
_cell.angle_gamma   90.00
#
_symmetry.space_group_name_H-M   'P 1'
#
loop_
_entity.id
_entity.type
_entity.pdbx_description
1 polymer ?
#
loop_
_entity_poly.entity_id
_entity_poly.type
_entity_poly.pdbx_seq_one_letter_code
_entity_poly.pdbx_strand_id
1 'polypeptide(L)'
;MSYVLEGQPIMGTRLTVKDQLAAHPKYFGKFLELMEGSGLFESIHNLGTGNENDNKACGGTNVSLFNTYHYTIYVPSNEAIEQLQKEGKLSSWEQVEADHEAGNTEKATADSLNILNFLKYHIQDNALYIGAQKESGDFETSLINTQTKRFYMLKSALKDDSIEVVDATGATHKVNKSTYVDDSGTKKELYNIQAREYLYDSKDATTATNLYTSSSAVIHLIDSPLSYGN
;
A
#
# COMPACT_ATOMS: atom_id res chain seq x y z
N MET A 1 -1.80 10.21 37.39
CA MET A 1 -0.41 9.69 37.34
C MET A 1 0.09 10.06 35.95
N SER A 2 1.06 10.95 35.81
CA SER A 2 1.59 11.40 34.54
C SER A 2 2.85 10.59 34.24
N TYR A 3 2.89 9.92 33.11
CA TYR A 3 4.10 9.25 32.64
C TYR A 3 4.90 10.23 31.77
N VAL A 4 6.12 10.50 32.16
CA VAL A 4 7.09 11.20 31.31
C VAL A 4 7.77 10.11 30.49
N LEU A 5 7.53 10.08 29.19
CA LEU A 5 8.29 9.24 28.26
C LEU A 5 9.64 9.93 28.03
N GLU A 6 10.70 9.35 28.53
CA GLU A 6 12.06 9.70 28.10
C GLU A 6 12.28 9.16 26.70
N GLY A 7 12.18 10.02 25.72
CA GLY A 7 12.34 9.68 24.30
C GLY A 7 11.83 10.80 23.40
N GLN A 8 12.06 10.67 22.13
CA GLN A 8 11.52 11.61 21.14
C GLN A 8 9.99 11.68 21.29
N PRO A 9 9.39 12.87 21.21
CA PRO A 9 7.94 12.99 21.27
C PRO A 9 7.34 12.09 20.20
N ILE A 10 6.32 11.33 20.57
CA ILE A 10 5.51 10.55 19.62
C ILE A 10 4.73 11.56 18.77
N MET A 11 5.43 12.27 17.93
CA MET A 11 4.84 13.07 16.88
C MET A 11 4.72 12.13 15.70
N GLY A 12 3.52 11.63 15.43
CA GLY A 12 3.23 10.90 14.21
C GLY A 12 3.72 11.72 13.01
N THR A 13 4.28 11.04 12.03
CA THR A 13 4.68 11.68 10.78
C THR A 13 3.50 12.47 10.18
N ARG A 14 3.80 13.52 9.44
CA ARG A 14 2.84 14.23 8.58
C ARG A 14 3.00 13.83 7.13
N LEU A 15 3.97 12.95 6.82
CA LEU A 15 4.23 12.50 5.47
C LEU A 15 3.17 11.49 5.04
N THR A 16 2.67 11.68 3.83
CA THR A 16 1.70 10.79 3.20
C THR A 16 2.35 9.48 2.75
N VAL A 17 1.56 8.50 2.34
CA VAL A 17 2.07 7.28 1.71
C VAL A 17 2.91 7.63 0.49
N LYS A 18 2.43 8.56 -0.35
CA LYS A 18 3.16 9.05 -1.52
C LYS A 18 4.51 9.64 -1.15
N ASP A 19 4.55 10.53 -0.14
CA ASP A 19 5.80 11.15 0.32
C ASP A 19 6.80 10.10 0.83
N GLN A 20 6.32 9.11 1.57
CA GLN A 20 7.17 8.06 2.12
C GLN A 20 7.73 7.14 1.03
N LEU A 21 6.92 6.76 0.04
CA LEU A 21 7.40 5.99 -1.11
C LEU A 21 8.44 6.78 -1.93
N ALA A 22 8.18 8.07 -2.16
CA ALA A 22 9.08 8.97 -2.88
C ALA A 22 10.40 9.23 -2.13
N ALA A 23 10.40 9.13 -0.80
CA ALA A 23 11.63 9.26 0.01
C ALA A 23 12.58 8.07 -0.12
N HIS A 24 12.14 6.96 -0.72
CA HIS A 24 12.90 5.72 -0.86
C HIS A 24 12.96 5.22 -2.33
N PRO A 25 13.32 6.07 -3.32
CA PRO A 25 13.14 5.76 -4.74
C PRO A 25 13.95 4.55 -5.19
N LYS A 26 15.10 4.29 -4.53
CA LYS A 26 15.96 3.13 -4.83
C LYS A 26 15.28 1.78 -4.59
N TYR A 27 14.30 1.73 -3.69
CA TYR A 27 13.60 0.49 -3.35
C TYR A 27 12.12 0.51 -3.73
N PHE A 28 11.45 1.67 -3.64
CA PHE A 28 10.00 1.81 -3.77
C PHE A 28 9.56 2.57 -5.02
N GLY A 29 10.51 3.02 -5.86
CA GLY A 29 10.21 3.84 -7.03
C GLY A 29 9.25 3.18 -8.01
N LYS A 30 9.42 1.88 -8.29
CA LYS A 30 8.53 1.13 -9.19
C LYS A 30 7.13 0.93 -8.59
N PHE A 31 7.04 0.70 -7.29
CA PHE A 31 5.75 0.61 -6.62
C PHE A 31 5.03 1.96 -6.62
N LEU A 32 5.76 3.05 -6.36
CA LEU A 32 5.23 4.41 -6.46
C LEU A 32 4.70 4.72 -7.86
N GLU A 33 5.46 4.40 -8.91
CA GLU A 33 5.05 4.57 -10.32
C GLU A 33 3.72 3.83 -10.62
N LEU A 34 3.59 2.58 -10.16
CA LEU A 34 2.36 1.82 -10.29
C LEU A 34 1.21 2.45 -9.51
N MET A 35 1.45 2.93 -8.30
CA MET A 35 0.45 3.62 -7.47
C MET A 35 -0.03 4.93 -8.11
N GLU A 36 0.87 5.75 -8.64
CA GLU A 36 0.52 7.03 -9.28
C GLU A 36 -0.37 6.84 -10.51
N GLY A 37 -0.05 5.89 -11.37
CA GLY A 37 -0.87 5.59 -12.54
C GLY A 37 -2.21 4.93 -12.23
N SER A 38 -2.38 4.37 -11.03
CA SER A 38 -3.57 3.60 -10.65
C SER A 38 -4.77 4.42 -10.18
N GLY A 39 -4.58 5.69 -9.80
CA GLY A 39 -5.59 6.48 -9.12
C GLY A 39 -5.87 6.06 -7.66
N LEU A 40 -5.08 5.14 -7.08
CA LEU A 40 -5.30 4.67 -5.71
C LEU A 40 -4.99 5.75 -4.66
N PHE A 41 -4.10 6.70 -4.96
CA PHE A 41 -3.86 7.82 -4.05
C PHE A 41 -5.10 8.68 -3.87
N GLU A 42 -5.85 8.95 -4.94
CA GLU A 42 -7.11 9.68 -4.89
C GLU A 42 -8.16 8.92 -4.07
N SER A 43 -8.15 7.58 -4.16
CA SER A 43 -9.03 6.73 -3.35
C SER A 43 -8.66 6.76 -1.87
N ILE A 44 -7.38 6.82 -1.54
CA ILE A 44 -6.90 6.98 -0.16
C ILE A 44 -7.33 8.34 0.40
N HIS A 45 -7.29 9.40 -0.41
CA HIS A 45 -7.68 10.75 0.01
C HIS A 45 -9.20 10.96 0.06
N ASN A 46 -9.98 10.26 -0.76
CA ASN A 46 -11.45 10.41 -0.84
C ASN A 46 -12.20 9.54 0.18
N LEU A 47 -11.69 9.44 1.38
CA LEU A 47 -12.31 8.73 2.49
C LEU A 47 -13.65 9.33 2.90
N GLY A 48 -14.72 9.00 2.19
CA GLY A 48 -16.05 9.19 2.73
C GLY A 48 -16.66 10.57 2.57
N THR A 49 -16.58 11.19 1.40
CA THR A 49 -17.45 12.34 1.08
C THR A 49 -18.93 11.95 0.98
N GLY A 50 -19.28 10.69 1.29
CA GLY A 50 -20.67 10.21 1.26
C GLY A 50 -21.30 10.19 -0.14
N ASN A 51 -20.53 10.44 -1.17
CA ASN A 51 -21.02 10.49 -2.52
C ASN A 51 -20.85 9.12 -3.18
N GLU A 52 -21.92 8.35 -3.30
CA GLU A 52 -21.93 7.02 -3.93
C GLU A 52 -21.32 7.01 -5.34
N ASN A 53 -21.21 8.17 -5.99
CA ASN A 53 -20.64 8.32 -7.32
C ASN A 53 -19.10 8.38 -7.31
N ASP A 54 -18.48 8.84 -6.23
CA ASP A 54 -17.01 8.88 -6.10
C ASP A 54 -16.41 7.48 -5.93
N ASN A 55 -17.19 6.52 -5.41
CA ASN A 55 -16.80 5.11 -5.32
C ASN A 55 -16.81 4.36 -6.66
N LYS A 56 -17.44 4.87 -7.68
CA LYS A 56 -17.56 4.18 -9.00
C LYS A 56 -16.33 4.36 -9.88
N ALA A 57 -15.62 5.46 -9.75
CA ALA A 57 -14.45 5.76 -10.57
C ALA A 57 -13.27 4.81 -10.29
N CYS A 58 -13.15 4.29 -9.08
CA CYS A 58 -12.06 3.40 -8.64
C CYS A 58 -12.51 1.95 -8.42
N GLY A 59 -13.59 1.52 -9.07
CA GLY A 59 -14.05 0.13 -8.96
C GLY A 59 -14.51 -0.30 -7.56
N GLY A 60 -14.90 0.66 -6.72
CA GLY A 60 -15.47 0.38 -5.39
C GLY A 60 -14.47 -0.12 -4.35
N THR A 61 -13.19 0.13 -4.55
CA THR A 61 -12.16 -0.30 -3.60
C THR A 61 -11.41 0.90 -3.07
N ASN A 62 -12.02 1.51 -2.14
CA ASN A 62 -11.43 2.52 -1.31
C ASN A 62 -10.61 1.85 -0.21
N VAL A 63 -9.38 2.24 0.00
CA VAL A 63 -8.56 1.81 1.16
C VAL A 63 -9.21 2.24 2.49
N SER A 64 -10.13 3.20 2.41
CA SER A 64 -11.00 3.63 3.50
C SER A 64 -12.01 2.60 3.97
N LEU A 65 -12.17 1.49 3.27
CA LEU A 65 -13.07 0.42 3.67
C LEU A 65 -12.58 -0.37 4.88
N PHE A 66 -11.34 -0.18 5.29
CA PHE A 66 -10.88 -0.71 6.56
C PHE A 66 -11.46 0.13 7.71
N ASN A 67 -12.36 -0.48 8.46
CA ASN A 67 -13.03 0.16 9.60
C ASN A 67 -12.07 0.70 10.67
N THR A 68 -10.83 0.22 10.67
CA THR A 68 -9.79 0.61 11.63
C THR A 68 -9.11 1.92 11.26
N TYR A 69 -9.19 2.37 10.01
CA TYR A 69 -8.38 3.47 9.47
C TYR A 69 -6.86 3.30 9.65
N HIS A 70 -6.43 2.07 9.89
CA HIS A 70 -5.04 1.68 10.05
C HIS A 70 -4.73 0.53 9.11
N TYR A 71 -3.65 0.61 8.36
CA TYR A 71 -3.32 -0.42 7.37
C TYR A 71 -1.82 -0.59 7.18
N THR A 72 -1.45 -1.74 6.67
CA THR A 72 -0.08 -2.11 6.31
C THR A 72 0.05 -2.16 4.80
N ILE A 73 1.12 -1.57 4.26
CA ILE A 73 1.49 -1.70 2.86
C ILE A 73 2.78 -2.51 2.77
N TYR A 74 2.73 -3.65 2.10
CA TYR A 74 3.88 -4.49 1.79
C TYR A 74 4.41 -4.10 0.41
N VAL A 75 5.60 -3.52 0.35
CA VAL A 75 6.18 -3.01 -0.89
C VAL A 75 7.30 -3.93 -1.36
N PRO A 76 7.14 -4.63 -2.49
CA PRO A 76 8.26 -5.33 -3.13
C PRO A 76 9.31 -4.36 -3.65
N SER A 77 10.57 -4.78 -3.70
CA SER A 77 11.64 -3.94 -4.24
C SER A 77 11.45 -3.64 -5.74
N ASN A 78 12.14 -2.60 -6.22
CA ASN A 78 12.15 -2.27 -7.64
C ASN A 78 12.56 -3.47 -8.50
N GLU A 79 13.61 -4.18 -8.10
CA GLU A 79 14.12 -5.36 -8.82
C GLU A 79 13.07 -6.46 -8.89
N ALA A 80 12.31 -6.68 -7.82
CA ALA A 80 11.26 -7.69 -7.78
C ALA A 80 10.09 -7.33 -8.73
N ILE A 81 9.70 -6.06 -8.78
CA ILE A 81 8.66 -5.59 -9.71
C ILE A 81 9.16 -5.68 -11.16
N GLU A 82 10.39 -5.24 -11.44
CA GLU A 82 11.00 -5.36 -12.77
C GLU A 82 11.09 -6.81 -13.23
N GLN A 83 11.36 -7.74 -12.32
CA GLN A 83 11.38 -9.15 -12.65
C GLN A 83 9.99 -9.65 -13.07
N LEU A 84 8.92 -9.28 -12.33
CA LEU A 84 7.55 -9.61 -12.73
C LEU A 84 7.20 -9.03 -14.11
N GLN A 85 7.65 -7.81 -14.40
CA GLN A 85 7.43 -7.17 -15.70
C GLN A 85 8.18 -7.89 -16.81
N LYS A 86 9.43 -8.28 -16.62
CA LYS A 86 10.21 -9.07 -17.57
C LYS A 86 9.59 -10.45 -17.84
N GLU A 87 8.98 -11.05 -16.83
CA GLU A 87 8.29 -12.35 -16.96
C GLU A 87 6.88 -12.21 -17.58
N GLY A 88 6.42 -11.01 -17.87
CA GLY A 88 5.07 -10.75 -18.39
C GLY A 88 3.95 -11.04 -17.39
N LYS A 89 4.26 -11.11 -16.09
CA LYS A 89 3.29 -11.34 -15.00
C LYS A 89 2.65 -10.05 -14.49
N LEU A 90 3.32 -8.92 -14.72
CA LEU A 90 2.85 -7.59 -14.38
C LEU A 90 3.23 -6.63 -15.49
N SER A 91 2.31 -5.81 -15.96
CA SER A 91 2.58 -4.78 -16.96
C SER A 91 3.02 -3.46 -16.28
N SER A 92 3.64 -2.57 -17.04
CA SER A 92 3.80 -1.16 -16.68
C SER A 92 2.66 -0.32 -17.24
N TRP A 93 2.42 0.87 -16.69
CA TRP A 93 1.44 1.79 -17.26
C TRP A 93 1.81 2.24 -18.68
N GLU A 94 3.10 2.39 -18.96
CA GLU A 94 3.61 2.68 -20.30
C GLU A 94 3.20 1.60 -21.30
N GLN A 95 3.31 0.31 -20.92
CA GLN A 95 2.87 -0.80 -21.78
C GLN A 95 1.35 -0.79 -21.96
N VAL A 96 0.59 -0.52 -20.91
CA VAL A 96 -0.88 -0.40 -20.97
C VAL A 96 -1.29 0.70 -21.94
N GLU A 97 -0.63 1.85 -21.87
CA GLU A 97 -0.89 2.99 -22.77
C GLU A 97 -0.53 2.66 -24.22
N ALA A 98 0.64 2.04 -24.45
CA ALA A 98 1.05 1.60 -25.78
C ALA A 98 0.08 0.57 -26.38
N ASP A 99 -0.41 -0.39 -25.61
CA ASP A 99 -1.41 -1.36 -26.07
C ASP A 99 -2.75 -0.67 -26.39
N HIS A 100 -3.16 0.31 -25.59
CA HIS A 100 -4.37 1.09 -25.86
C HIS A 100 -4.26 1.90 -27.15
N GLU A 101 -3.13 2.59 -27.38
CA GLU A 101 -2.85 3.33 -28.62
C GLU A 101 -2.79 2.44 -29.86
N ALA A 102 -2.29 1.21 -29.69
CA ALA A 102 -2.25 0.20 -30.75
C ALA A 102 -3.63 -0.43 -31.06
N GLY A 103 -4.68 -0.09 -30.32
CA GLY A 103 -6.02 -0.64 -30.46
C GLY A 103 -6.23 -1.97 -29.73
N ASN A 104 -5.28 -2.44 -28.93
CA ASN A 104 -5.35 -3.66 -28.13
C ASN A 104 -6.12 -3.42 -26.82
N THR A 105 -7.33 -2.87 -26.91
CA THR A 105 -8.09 -2.37 -25.74
C THR A 105 -8.39 -3.45 -24.71
N GLU A 106 -8.68 -4.68 -25.12
CA GLU A 106 -8.95 -5.80 -24.20
C GLU A 106 -7.71 -6.13 -23.37
N LYS A 107 -6.54 -6.19 -24.02
CA LYS A 107 -5.27 -6.44 -23.33
C LYS A 107 -4.93 -5.29 -22.38
N ALA A 108 -5.01 -4.06 -22.84
CA ALA A 108 -4.77 -2.88 -22.01
C ALA A 108 -5.67 -2.85 -20.77
N THR A 109 -6.94 -3.21 -20.91
CA THR A 109 -7.90 -3.31 -19.79
C THR A 109 -7.51 -4.42 -18.80
N ALA A 110 -7.15 -5.61 -19.30
CA ALA A 110 -6.73 -6.73 -18.48
C ALA A 110 -5.46 -6.40 -17.69
N ASP A 111 -4.48 -5.78 -18.34
CA ASP A 111 -3.22 -5.37 -17.74
C ASP A 111 -3.43 -4.27 -16.68
N SER A 112 -4.29 -3.30 -16.95
CA SER A 112 -4.68 -2.28 -15.95
C SER A 112 -5.28 -2.91 -14.71
N LEU A 113 -6.21 -3.86 -14.88
CA LEU A 113 -6.82 -4.58 -13.78
C LEU A 113 -5.80 -5.41 -13.01
N ASN A 114 -4.84 -6.03 -13.70
CA ASN A 114 -3.77 -6.80 -13.05
C ASN A 114 -2.90 -5.88 -12.16
N ILE A 115 -2.51 -4.71 -12.65
CA ILE A 115 -1.77 -3.72 -11.84
C ILE A 115 -2.58 -3.31 -10.61
N LEU A 116 -3.86 -2.96 -10.79
CA LEU A 116 -4.74 -2.57 -9.69
C LEU A 116 -4.89 -3.69 -8.65
N ASN A 117 -5.09 -4.92 -9.10
CA ASN A 117 -5.24 -6.06 -8.22
C ASN A 117 -3.95 -6.37 -7.46
N PHE A 118 -2.81 -6.28 -8.13
CA PHE A 118 -1.49 -6.40 -7.51
C PHE A 118 -1.32 -5.39 -6.38
N LEU A 119 -1.55 -4.11 -6.63
CA LEU A 119 -1.43 -3.06 -5.63
C LEU A 119 -2.37 -3.28 -4.45
N LYS A 120 -3.65 -3.56 -4.72
CA LYS A 120 -4.67 -3.80 -3.70
C LYS A 120 -4.37 -5.01 -2.82
N TYR A 121 -3.77 -6.06 -3.40
CA TYR A 121 -3.40 -7.24 -2.64
C TYR A 121 -2.22 -6.99 -1.69
N HIS A 122 -1.39 -5.98 -1.96
CA HIS A 122 -0.28 -5.56 -1.10
C HIS A 122 -0.70 -4.57 0.02
N ILE A 123 -1.98 -4.24 0.12
CA ILE A 123 -2.52 -3.36 1.17
C ILE A 123 -3.42 -4.20 2.08
N GLN A 124 -3.03 -4.34 3.34
CA GLN A 124 -3.69 -5.15 4.38
C GLN A 124 -4.31 -4.27 5.45
N ASP A 125 -5.49 -4.62 5.94
CA ASP A 125 -6.10 -4.02 7.13
C ASP A 125 -5.22 -4.25 8.36
N ASN A 126 -5.30 -3.38 9.33
CA ASN A 126 -4.43 -3.28 10.51
C ASN A 126 -2.98 -2.86 10.21
N ALA A 127 -2.44 -2.06 11.13
CA ALA A 127 -1.05 -1.58 11.07
C ALA A 127 -0.15 -2.47 11.93
N LEU A 128 0.63 -3.34 11.31
CA LEU A 128 1.55 -4.26 11.98
C LEU A 128 2.96 -3.65 12.05
N TYR A 129 3.52 -3.54 13.25
CA TYR A 129 4.86 -3.00 13.49
C TYR A 129 5.80 -4.07 14.04
N ILE A 130 6.97 -4.26 13.42
CA ILE A 130 8.02 -5.11 13.98
C ILE A 130 8.47 -4.52 15.32
N GLY A 131 8.49 -5.36 16.36
CA GLY A 131 8.83 -4.94 17.72
C GLY A 131 7.64 -4.52 18.57
N ALA A 132 6.43 -4.50 18.03
CA ALA A 132 5.20 -4.35 18.81
C ALA A 132 4.81 -5.66 19.51
N GLN A 133 3.71 -5.62 20.26
CA GLN A 133 3.14 -6.82 20.89
C GLN A 133 2.84 -7.88 19.82
N LYS A 134 3.16 -9.14 20.12
CA LYS A 134 2.93 -10.26 19.19
C LYS A 134 1.46 -10.33 18.78
N GLU A 135 1.24 -10.25 17.49
CA GLU A 135 -0.06 -10.36 16.87
C GLU A 135 0.04 -11.33 15.69
N SER A 136 -0.97 -12.15 15.49
CA SER A 136 -1.06 -13.02 14.32
C SER A 136 -2.52 -13.28 14.01
N GLY A 137 -2.84 -13.36 12.73
CA GLY A 137 -4.22 -13.59 12.28
C GLY A 137 -4.34 -13.58 10.78
N ASP A 138 -5.57 -13.74 10.35
CA ASP A 138 -5.97 -13.56 8.97
C ASP A 138 -6.52 -12.14 8.82
N PHE A 139 -5.89 -11.35 7.96
CA PHE A 139 -6.24 -9.95 7.74
C PHE A 139 -6.77 -9.76 6.32
N GLU A 140 -7.80 -8.96 6.17
CA GLU A 140 -8.33 -8.59 4.87
C GLU A 140 -7.34 -7.72 4.10
N THR A 141 -7.21 -7.96 2.80
CA THR A 141 -6.54 -7.04 1.87
C THR A 141 -7.57 -6.08 1.26
N SER A 142 -7.12 -5.05 0.57
CA SER A 142 -8.05 -4.18 -0.17
C SER A 142 -8.55 -4.80 -1.49
N LEU A 143 -8.09 -6.00 -1.85
CA LEU A 143 -8.52 -6.73 -3.04
C LEU A 143 -9.76 -7.57 -2.76
N ILE A 144 -10.82 -7.35 -3.54
CA ILE A 144 -12.06 -8.14 -3.49
C ILE A 144 -12.04 -9.22 -4.56
N ASN A 145 -12.31 -10.45 -4.17
CA ASN A 145 -12.61 -11.53 -5.10
C ASN A 145 -13.99 -11.28 -5.73
N THR A 146 -14.02 -11.08 -7.04
CA THR A 146 -15.24 -10.71 -7.77
C THR A 146 -16.29 -11.83 -7.81
N GLN A 147 -15.88 -13.09 -7.64
CA GLN A 147 -16.78 -14.24 -7.63
C GLN A 147 -17.42 -14.45 -6.25
N THR A 148 -16.60 -14.44 -5.19
CA THR A 148 -17.08 -14.71 -3.83
C THR A 148 -17.60 -13.46 -3.12
N LYS A 149 -17.30 -12.26 -3.65
CA LYS A 149 -17.60 -10.96 -3.04
C LYS A 149 -16.97 -10.78 -1.65
N ARG A 150 -15.89 -11.50 -1.38
CA ARG A 150 -15.12 -11.41 -0.13
C ARG A 150 -13.74 -10.83 -0.42
N PHE A 151 -13.15 -10.16 0.55
CA PHE A 151 -11.76 -9.74 0.46
C PHE A 151 -10.83 -10.95 0.44
N TYR A 152 -9.75 -10.83 -0.32
CA TYR A 152 -8.62 -11.75 -0.19
C TYR A 152 -7.95 -11.52 1.16
N MET A 153 -7.46 -12.61 1.75
CA MET A 153 -6.84 -12.60 3.06
C MET A 153 -5.34 -12.80 2.95
N LEU A 154 -4.59 -12.19 3.88
CA LEU A 154 -3.21 -12.52 4.18
C LEU A 154 -3.15 -13.07 5.59
N LYS A 155 -2.45 -14.18 5.78
CA LYS A 155 -2.16 -14.67 7.12
C LYS A 155 -0.82 -14.07 7.58
N SER A 156 -0.89 -13.07 8.43
CA SER A 156 0.29 -12.36 8.92
C SER A 156 0.58 -12.72 10.37
N ALA A 157 1.85 -12.92 10.68
CA ALA A 157 2.32 -13.24 12.01
C ALA A 157 3.51 -12.37 12.39
N LEU A 158 3.32 -11.55 13.42
CA LEU A 158 4.36 -10.70 13.99
C LEU A 158 5.30 -11.55 14.85
N LYS A 159 6.58 -11.54 14.50
CA LYS A 159 7.67 -12.16 15.24
C LYS A 159 8.49 -11.08 15.96
N ASP A 160 9.50 -11.49 16.72
CA ASP A 160 10.34 -10.54 17.48
C ASP A 160 11.06 -9.53 16.56
N ASP A 161 11.55 -10.00 15.39
CA ASP A 161 12.37 -9.20 14.46
C ASP A 161 11.88 -9.21 13.01
N SER A 162 10.68 -9.73 12.76
CA SER A 162 10.13 -9.83 11.40
C SER A 162 8.61 -9.93 11.41
N ILE A 163 8.00 -9.78 10.24
CA ILE A 163 6.63 -10.21 9.97
C ILE A 163 6.69 -11.34 8.94
N GLU A 164 6.05 -12.46 9.24
CA GLU A 164 5.81 -13.53 8.27
C GLU A 164 4.42 -13.34 7.66
N VAL A 165 4.35 -13.36 6.33
CA VAL A 165 3.11 -13.17 5.58
C VAL A 165 2.90 -14.38 4.68
N VAL A 166 1.79 -15.08 4.83
CA VAL A 166 1.39 -16.16 3.93
C VAL A 166 0.30 -15.65 3.01
N ASP A 167 0.55 -15.73 1.73
CA ASP A 167 -0.37 -15.29 0.69
C ASP A 167 -1.42 -16.36 0.31
N ALA A 168 -2.34 -16.04 -0.60
CA ALA A 168 -3.41 -16.95 -1.03
C ALA A 168 -2.91 -18.20 -1.76
N THR A 169 -1.66 -18.21 -2.25
CA THR A 169 -1.04 -19.41 -2.86
C THR A 169 -0.43 -20.34 -1.81
N GLY A 170 -0.33 -19.89 -0.57
CA GLY A 170 0.35 -20.57 0.52
C GLY A 170 1.85 -20.29 0.58
N ALA A 171 2.36 -19.40 -0.25
CA ALA A 171 3.75 -18.95 -0.18
C ALA A 171 3.97 -18.07 1.06
N THR A 172 5.13 -18.26 1.71
CA THR A 172 5.53 -17.47 2.87
C THR A 172 6.55 -16.41 2.46
N HIS A 173 6.26 -15.19 2.82
CA HIS A 173 7.07 -14.00 2.59
C HIS A 173 7.52 -13.40 3.91
N LYS A 174 8.59 -12.59 3.89
CA LYS A 174 9.11 -11.96 5.11
C LYS A 174 9.32 -10.46 4.94
N VAL A 175 8.95 -9.74 5.99
CA VAL A 175 9.42 -8.39 6.25
C VAL A 175 10.50 -8.48 7.32
N ASN A 176 11.69 -8.00 7.01
CA ASN A 176 12.83 -7.96 7.93
C ASN A 176 13.18 -6.50 8.29
N LYS A 177 13.95 -6.32 9.35
CA LYS A 177 14.53 -5.01 9.72
C LYS A 177 15.60 -4.59 8.70
N SER A 178 15.20 -4.27 7.49
CA SER A 178 16.07 -3.88 6.38
C SER A 178 16.39 -2.41 6.44
N THR A 179 17.65 -2.05 6.16
CA THR A 179 18.11 -0.66 6.13
C THR A 179 19.08 -0.45 4.97
N TYR A 180 19.21 0.79 4.53
CA TYR A 180 20.24 1.18 3.55
C TYR A 180 20.81 2.56 3.91
N VAL A 181 21.90 2.92 3.27
CA VAL A 181 22.47 4.27 3.37
C VAL A 181 22.16 5.00 2.07
N ASP A 182 21.54 6.16 2.17
CA ASP A 182 21.21 7.00 1.02
C ASP A 182 22.46 7.76 0.50
N ASP A 183 22.29 8.48 -0.60
CA ASP A 183 23.39 9.21 -1.25
C ASP A 183 23.95 10.36 -0.38
N SER A 184 23.21 10.78 0.64
CA SER A 184 23.66 11.75 1.65
C SER A 184 24.45 11.13 2.81
N GLY A 185 24.60 9.79 2.82
CA GLY A 185 25.21 9.04 3.92
C GLY A 185 24.27 8.79 5.10
N THR A 186 22.97 9.08 4.95
CA THR A 186 21.98 8.89 6.01
C THR A 186 21.43 7.46 5.98
N LYS A 187 21.43 6.79 7.15
CA LYS A 187 20.81 5.47 7.29
C LYS A 187 19.30 5.62 7.25
N LYS A 188 18.66 4.86 6.35
CA LYS A 188 17.22 4.78 6.16
C LYS A 188 16.71 3.39 6.51
N GLU A 189 15.56 3.32 7.13
CA GLU A 189 14.85 2.07 7.41
C GLU A 189 13.85 1.78 6.29
N LEU A 190 13.70 0.50 5.95
CA LEU A 190 12.73 0.01 4.96
C LEU A 190 11.63 -0.83 5.62
N TYR A 191 11.45 -0.66 6.91
CA TYR A 191 10.39 -1.29 7.70
C TYR A 191 9.84 -0.28 8.71
N ASN A 192 8.64 -0.50 9.21
CA ASN A 192 7.96 0.38 10.17
C ASN A 192 7.88 1.86 9.72
N ILE A 193 7.90 2.11 8.43
CA ILE A 193 7.80 3.47 7.89
C ILE A 193 6.38 3.95 8.06
N GLN A 194 6.18 4.95 8.89
CA GLN A 194 4.86 5.51 9.18
C GLN A 194 4.45 6.53 8.12
N ALA A 195 3.20 6.44 7.68
CA ALA A 195 2.57 7.43 6.83
C ALA A 195 1.22 7.85 7.41
N ARG A 196 0.75 9.03 7.05
CA ARG A 196 -0.53 9.56 7.52
C ARG A 196 -1.25 10.30 6.41
N GLU A 197 -2.49 9.96 6.22
CA GLU A 197 -3.38 10.64 5.28
C GLU A 197 -4.41 11.47 6.05
N TYR A 198 -4.71 12.65 5.51
CA TYR A 198 -5.66 13.57 6.09
C TYR A 198 -6.81 13.81 5.13
N LEU A 199 -8.02 13.69 5.62
CA LEU A 199 -9.22 14.05 4.90
C LEU A 199 -9.75 15.37 5.45
N TYR A 200 -9.96 16.33 4.58
CA TYR A 200 -10.52 17.63 4.90
C TYR A 200 -11.98 17.75 4.44
N ASP A 201 -12.70 18.72 4.96
CA ASP A 201 -14.11 19.00 4.66
C ASP A 201 -14.36 19.55 3.24
N SER A 202 -13.30 19.77 2.48
CA SER A 202 -13.35 20.24 1.08
C SER A 202 -12.48 19.36 0.20
N LYS A 203 -12.90 19.17 -1.06
CA LYS A 203 -12.09 18.47 -2.08
C LYS A 203 -10.80 19.24 -2.44
N ASP A 204 -10.77 20.54 -2.17
CA ASP A 204 -9.60 21.38 -2.35
C ASP A 204 -8.91 21.62 -1.01
N ALA A 205 -7.78 20.94 -0.81
CA ALA A 205 -7.00 21.07 0.41
C ALA A 205 -6.53 22.51 0.70
N THR A 206 -6.50 23.37 -0.33
CA THR A 206 -6.11 24.79 -0.17
C THR A 206 -7.24 25.64 0.41
N THR A 207 -8.49 25.19 0.27
CA THR A 207 -9.70 25.87 0.77
C THR A 207 -10.34 25.14 1.94
N ALA A 208 -9.85 23.95 2.28
CA ALA A 208 -10.35 23.15 3.41
C ALA A 208 -10.05 23.86 4.74
N THR A 209 -11.06 24.01 5.57
CA THR A 209 -10.96 24.70 6.85
C THR A 209 -10.87 23.73 8.03
N ASN A 210 -11.43 22.53 7.89
CA ASN A 210 -11.51 21.56 8.96
C ASN A 210 -10.99 20.19 8.53
N LEU A 211 -10.23 19.56 9.41
CA LEU A 211 -9.86 18.16 9.29
C LEU A 211 -11.08 17.29 9.63
N TYR A 212 -11.52 16.48 8.68
CA TYR A 212 -12.64 15.57 8.86
C TYR A 212 -12.23 14.29 9.56
N THR A 213 -11.19 13.64 9.07
CA THR A 213 -10.60 12.43 9.66
C THR A 213 -9.16 12.22 9.19
N SER A 214 -8.51 11.23 9.73
CA SER A 214 -7.20 10.79 9.26
C SER A 214 -7.08 9.28 9.32
N SER A 215 -6.31 8.72 8.40
CA SER A 215 -5.87 7.33 8.46
C SER A 215 -4.36 7.26 8.60
N SER A 216 -3.85 6.13 9.05
CA SER A 216 -2.42 5.88 9.15
C SER A 216 -2.04 4.57 8.48
N ALA A 217 -0.88 4.57 7.85
CA ALA A 217 -0.30 3.39 7.26
C ALA A 217 1.07 3.09 7.87
N VAL A 218 1.44 1.84 7.86
CA VAL A 218 2.82 1.41 8.02
C VAL A 218 3.28 0.74 6.73
N ILE A 219 4.45 1.15 6.24
CA ILE A 219 5.04 0.65 5.00
C ILE A 219 6.24 -0.22 5.33
N HIS A 220 6.34 -1.36 4.66
CA HIS A 220 7.44 -2.29 4.81
C HIS A 220 7.94 -2.77 3.45
N LEU A 221 9.26 -2.88 3.32
CA LEU A 221 9.86 -3.69 2.27
C LEU A 221 9.58 -5.16 2.57
N ILE A 222 8.96 -5.87 1.62
CA ILE A 222 8.78 -7.33 1.67
C ILE A 222 9.79 -8.02 0.75
N ASP A 223 10.25 -9.20 1.11
CA ASP A 223 11.32 -9.93 0.42
C ASP A 223 10.94 -10.39 -0.99
N SER A 224 9.66 -10.59 -1.23
CA SER A 224 9.13 -11.02 -2.54
C SER A 224 7.68 -10.57 -2.71
N PRO A 225 7.21 -10.40 -3.96
CA PRO A 225 5.84 -9.97 -4.24
C PRO A 225 4.81 -10.99 -3.78
N LEU A 226 3.70 -10.50 -3.20
CA LEU A 226 2.56 -11.32 -2.81
C LEU A 226 1.77 -11.75 -4.04
N SER A 227 1.19 -12.96 -4.00
CA SER A 227 0.36 -13.52 -5.06
C SER A 227 -1.00 -13.97 -4.53
N TYR A 228 -2.06 -13.62 -5.24
CA TYR A 228 -3.43 -14.02 -4.86
C TYR A 228 -3.94 -15.25 -5.64
N GLY A 229 -3.07 -15.87 -6.46
CA GLY A 229 -3.38 -17.06 -7.27
C GLY A 229 -4.32 -16.70 -8.44
N ASN A 230 -3.78 -16.62 -9.63
CA ASN A 230 -4.54 -16.55 -10.89
C ASN A 230 -4.55 -17.92 -11.55
#